data_681220a2daa9c1d340782e21bb8a6ac2
#
_entry.id   681220a2daa9c1d340782e21bb8a6ac2
#
_cell.length_a   1.000
_cell.length_b   1.000
_cell.length_c   1.000
_cell.angle_alpha   90.00
_cell.angle_beta   90.00
_cell.angle_gamma   90.00
#
_symmetry.space_group_name_H-M   'P 1'
#
loop_
_entity.id
_entity.type
_entity.pdbx_description
1 polymer ?
#
loop_
_entity_poly.entity_id
_entity_poly.type
_entity_poly.pdbx_seq_one_letter_code
_entity_poly.pdbx_strand_id
1 'polypeptide(L)'
;GVLHRWVPLVLLVFGAKLSLEMARGEIVICNYEKFHLFDSMYRPRTDNFCVFNDVYLGSDVKGADFLASSLDYRRVAFANSKFPQVPPSLFKNFDDIRELYVRRCSLESLKITRLLEKVYAGGNRIASVQLDGNASNSLRELYLDGNRLQGLXNLTNLPALEVLVLENNPLLGNVDFGQFGRMERLWKLDLERIGMSRISNGLKRPLAELRRLDLSNNALTYVHVRMFRT
;
A
#
# COMPACT_ATOMS: atom_id res chain seq x y z
N GLY A 1 -27.01 30.85 -14.11
CA GLY A 1 -27.78 29.70 -14.54
C GLY A 1 -26.94 28.44 -14.48
N VAL A 2 -27.23 27.55 -13.52
CA VAL A 2 -26.57 26.27 -13.37
C VAL A 2 -27.28 25.27 -14.29
N LEU A 3 -26.59 24.84 -15.33
CA LEU A 3 -27.07 23.78 -16.21
C LEU A 3 -26.85 22.42 -15.53
N HIS A 4 -27.96 21.86 -15.02
CA HIS A 4 -27.97 20.45 -14.60
C HIS A 4 -27.87 19.55 -15.84
N ARG A 5 -26.73 18.95 -16.03
CA ARG A 5 -26.58 17.90 -17.03
C ARG A 5 -27.03 16.58 -16.40
N TRP A 6 -28.21 16.12 -16.82
CA TRP A 6 -28.69 14.78 -16.48
C TRP A 6 -27.92 13.75 -17.33
N VAL A 7 -27.22 12.86 -16.68
CA VAL A 7 -26.62 11.68 -17.36
C VAL A 7 -27.65 10.55 -17.22
N PRO A 8 -28.11 9.95 -18.30
CA PRO A 8 -29.11 8.90 -18.21
C PRO A 8 -28.53 7.66 -17.56
N LEU A 9 -29.17 7.23 -16.49
CA LEU A 9 -28.88 5.96 -15.83
C LEU A 9 -29.53 4.85 -16.65
N VAL A 10 -28.78 4.06 -17.39
CA VAL A 10 -29.31 2.89 -18.07
C VAL A 10 -29.22 1.71 -17.11
N LEU A 11 -30.37 1.37 -16.51
CA LEU A 11 -30.49 0.16 -15.70
C LEU A 11 -30.80 -1.03 -16.61
N LEU A 12 -29.81 -1.89 -16.79
CA LEU A 12 -30.02 -3.21 -17.42
C LEU A 12 -30.18 -4.24 -16.30
N VAL A 13 -31.42 -4.62 -16.03
CA VAL A 13 -31.75 -5.64 -15.03
C VAL A 13 -31.88 -6.98 -15.74
N PHE A 14 -30.85 -7.80 -15.68
CA PHE A 14 -30.97 -9.25 -15.93
C PHE A 14 -29.93 -10.00 -15.09
N GLY A 15 -30.41 -10.66 -14.06
CA GLY A 15 -29.90 -11.86 -13.39
C GLY A 15 -28.40 -12.08 -13.20
N ALA A 16 -27.56 -11.06 -13.22
CA ALA A 16 -26.14 -11.14 -12.94
C ALA A 16 -25.76 -10.02 -11.98
N LYS A 17 -24.81 -10.30 -11.10
CA LYS A 17 -24.19 -9.26 -10.24
C LYS A 17 -23.92 -8.01 -11.06
N LEU A 18 -24.53 -6.91 -10.69
CA LEU A 18 -24.26 -5.61 -11.29
C LEU A 18 -22.79 -5.27 -11.06
N SER A 19 -21.95 -5.49 -12.04
CA SER A 19 -20.69 -4.80 -12.12
C SER A 19 -20.98 -3.44 -12.75
N LEU A 20 -21.11 -2.41 -11.91
CA LEU A 20 -21.14 -1.05 -12.42
C LEU A 20 -19.76 -0.73 -13.00
N GLU A 21 -19.61 -0.91 -14.31
CA GLU A 21 -18.48 -0.30 -15.01
C GLU A 21 -18.72 1.19 -15.02
N MET A 22 -17.92 1.94 -14.27
CA MET A 22 -18.01 3.38 -14.23
C MET A 22 -17.67 3.95 -15.61
N ALA A 23 -18.62 4.69 -16.18
CA ALA A 23 -18.41 5.40 -17.44
C ALA A 23 -17.45 6.57 -17.24
N ARG A 24 -16.79 6.99 -18.31
CA ARG A 24 -15.90 8.16 -18.30
C ARG A 24 -16.58 9.39 -17.71
N GLY A 25 -15.96 10.04 -16.73
CA GLY A 25 -16.43 11.26 -16.13
C GLY A 25 -17.34 11.08 -14.92
N GLU A 26 -17.40 9.87 -14.36
CA GLU A 26 -18.17 9.63 -13.14
C GLU A 26 -17.49 10.28 -11.93
N ILE A 27 -18.29 10.97 -11.11
CA ILE A 27 -17.81 11.60 -9.87
C ILE A 27 -18.00 10.59 -8.74
N VAL A 28 -16.91 10.30 -8.02
CA VAL A 28 -16.92 9.39 -6.87
C VAL A 28 -16.65 10.21 -5.62
N ILE A 29 -17.59 10.17 -4.67
CA ILE A 29 -17.49 10.96 -3.44
C ILE A 29 -17.23 10.01 -2.27
N CYS A 30 -16.23 10.30 -1.44
CA CYS A 30 -15.98 9.50 -0.24
C CYS A 30 -16.93 9.87 0.89
N ASN A 31 -17.18 8.93 1.78
CA ASN A 31 -17.83 9.16 3.05
C ASN A 31 -16.78 9.36 4.13
N TYR A 32 -16.90 10.43 4.92
CA TYR A 32 -16.01 10.64 6.07
C TYR A 32 -16.58 9.86 7.25
N GLU A 33 -15.96 8.74 7.56
CA GLU A 33 -16.50 7.78 8.54
C GLU A 33 -15.40 7.08 9.33
N LYS A 34 -15.80 6.42 10.41
CA LYS A 34 -14.89 5.60 11.22
C LYS A 34 -14.47 4.35 10.43
N PHE A 35 -13.19 4.16 10.31
CA PHE A 35 -12.60 3.04 9.58
C PHE A 35 -11.75 2.21 10.54
N HIS A 36 -11.92 0.88 10.47
CA HIS A 36 -11.22 -0.07 11.35
C HIS A 36 -10.02 -0.67 10.65
N LEU A 37 -8.87 -0.59 11.28
CA LEU A 37 -7.63 -1.15 10.76
C LEU A 37 -6.77 -1.67 11.93
N PHE A 38 -5.58 -2.15 11.63
CA PHE A 38 -4.63 -2.58 12.64
C PHE A 38 -3.37 -1.72 12.56
N ASP A 39 -2.80 -1.40 13.71
CA ASP A 39 -1.54 -0.66 13.78
C ASP A 39 -0.34 -1.59 13.54
N SER A 40 0.86 -1.04 13.60
CA SER A 40 2.11 -1.77 13.39
C SER A 40 2.37 -2.88 14.40
N MET A 41 1.64 -2.90 15.50
CA MET A 41 1.71 -3.95 16.53
C MET A 41 0.51 -4.91 16.48
N TYR A 42 -0.27 -4.87 15.37
CA TYR A 42 -1.48 -5.67 15.17
C TYR A 42 -2.57 -5.40 16.19
N ARG A 43 -2.59 -4.20 16.79
CA ARG A 43 -3.65 -3.79 17.71
C ARG A 43 -4.78 -3.12 16.93
N PRO A 44 -6.04 -3.40 17.26
CA PRO A 44 -7.16 -2.71 16.59
C PRO A 44 -7.06 -1.19 16.77
N ARG A 45 -7.27 -0.49 15.67
CA ARG A 45 -7.25 0.96 15.62
C ARG A 45 -8.48 1.43 14.85
N THR A 46 -9.10 2.49 15.33
CA THR A 46 -10.25 3.11 14.66
C THR A 46 -9.98 4.59 14.49
N ASP A 47 -10.00 5.05 13.25
CA ASP A 47 -9.79 6.45 12.90
C ASP A 47 -10.78 6.89 11.85
N ASN A 48 -10.96 8.19 11.70
CA ASN A 48 -11.77 8.74 10.64
C ASN A 48 -10.99 8.77 9.33
N PHE A 49 -11.59 8.24 8.28
CA PHE A 49 -11.07 8.20 6.92
C PHE A 49 -12.12 8.74 5.94
N CYS A 50 -11.65 9.31 4.86
CA CYS A 50 -12.44 9.55 3.65
C CYS A 50 -12.50 8.20 2.92
N VAL A 51 -13.62 7.50 3.02
CA VAL A 51 -13.76 6.12 2.53
C VAL A 51 -14.52 6.11 1.21
N PHE A 52 -13.88 5.62 0.17
CA PHE A 52 -14.50 5.33 -1.12
C PHE A 52 -14.97 3.88 -1.11
N ASN A 53 -16.25 3.65 -1.32
CA ASN A 53 -16.86 2.33 -1.34
C ASN A 53 -17.24 1.91 -2.76
N ASP A 54 -17.05 0.63 -3.06
CA ASP A 54 -17.54 -0.01 -4.29
C ASP A 54 -17.01 0.66 -5.58
N VAL A 55 -15.72 1.02 -5.58
CA VAL A 55 -15.05 1.62 -6.75
C VAL A 55 -14.48 0.51 -7.62
N TYR A 56 -14.98 0.36 -8.84
CA TYR A 56 -14.56 -0.68 -9.77
C TYR A 56 -14.05 -0.02 -11.06
N LEU A 57 -12.73 -0.01 -11.25
CA LEU A 57 -12.11 0.60 -12.43
C LEU A 57 -11.31 -0.45 -13.20
N GLY A 58 -11.43 -0.43 -14.50
CA GLY A 58 -10.66 -1.29 -15.40
C GLY A 58 -9.23 -0.78 -15.62
N SER A 59 -8.60 -1.26 -16.69
CA SER A 59 -7.24 -0.83 -17.05
C SER A 59 -7.16 0.65 -17.41
N ASP A 60 -8.26 1.26 -17.86
CA ASP A 60 -8.34 2.69 -18.11
C ASP A 60 -8.86 3.41 -16.85
N VAL A 61 -7.96 3.62 -15.89
CA VAL A 61 -8.29 4.27 -14.60
C VAL A 61 -8.41 5.79 -14.69
N LYS A 62 -8.41 6.35 -15.91
CA LYS A 62 -8.40 7.81 -16.11
C LYS A 62 -9.77 8.46 -16.01
N GLY A 63 -10.83 7.68 -15.91
CA GLY A 63 -12.19 8.19 -16.09
C GLY A 63 -12.92 8.69 -14.86
N ALA A 64 -12.45 8.46 -13.65
CA ALA A 64 -13.15 8.83 -12.43
C ALA A 64 -12.57 10.11 -11.82
N ASP A 65 -13.44 11.02 -11.36
CA ASP A 65 -13.08 12.19 -10.57
C ASP A 65 -13.45 11.93 -9.10
N PHE A 66 -12.47 12.02 -8.22
CA PHE A 66 -12.61 11.75 -6.79
C PHE A 66 -12.82 13.06 -6.02
N LEU A 67 -13.87 13.11 -5.19
CA LEU A 67 -14.18 14.28 -4.37
C LEU A 67 -14.33 13.89 -2.91
N ALA A 68 -13.92 14.80 -2.02
CA ALA A 68 -14.11 14.63 -0.58
C ALA A 68 -15.47 15.20 -0.15
N SER A 69 -16.11 14.50 0.78
CA SER A 69 -17.31 15.00 1.45
C SER A 69 -16.95 15.92 2.64
N SER A 70 -15.69 16.03 2.98
CA SER A 70 -15.17 16.79 4.12
C SER A 70 -13.84 17.42 3.76
N LEU A 71 -13.44 18.44 4.53
CA LEU A 71 -12.14 19.09 4.37
C LEU A 71 -10.99 18.28 4.95
N ASP A 72 -11.27 17.28 5.81
CA ASP A 72 -10.24 16.40 6.37
C ASP A 72 -10.14 15.12 5.54
N TYR A 73 -9.26 15.14 4.55
CA TYR A 73 -9.01 14.00 3.64
C TYR A 73 -7.56 13.51 3.67
N ARG A 74 -6.85 13.75 4.77
CA ARG A 74 -5.47 13.26 4.92
C ARG A 74 -5.39 11.74 5.00
N ARG A 75 -6.48 11.09 5.39
CA ARG A 75 -6.59 9.63 5.44
C ARG A 75 -7.65 9.18 4.46
N VAL A 76 -7.23 8.41 3.46
CA VAL A 76 -8.11 7.91 2.40
C VAL A 76 -8.10 6.39 2.41
N ALA A 77 -9.28 5.79 2.32
CA ALA A 77 -9.44 4.35 2.22
C ALA A 77 -10.35 3.97 1.06
N PHE A 78 -10.06 2.81 0.46
CA PHE A 78 -10.96 2.18 -0.51
C PHE A 78 -11.46 0.87 0.09
N ALA A 79 -12.78 0.74 0.20
CA ALA A 79 -13.43 -0.46 0.70
C ALA A 79 -14.20 -1.15 -0.43
N ASN A 80 -14.17 -2.48 -0.45
CA ASN A 80 -14.88 -3.28 -1.45
C ASN A 80 -14.62 -2.80 -2.89
N SER A 81 -13.38 -2.47 -3.20
CA SER A 81 -13.03 -1.80 -4.46
C SER A 81 -12.02 -2.61 -5.26
N LYS A 82 -11.97 -2.41 -6.60
CA LYS A 82 -11.03 -3.13 -7.48
C LYS A 82 -10.54 -2.19 -8.57
N PHE A 83 -9.21 -2.08 -8.67
CA PHE A 83 -8.54 -1.33 -9.74
C PHE A 83 -7.09 -1.81 -9.85
N PRO A 84 -6.48 -1.83 -11.06
CA PRO A 84 -5.12 -2.36 -11.22
C PRO A 84 -4.02 -1.45 -10.67
N GLN A 85 -4.32 -0.16 -10.51
CA GLN A 85 -3.43 0.83 -9.89
C GLN A 85 -4.27 1.91 -9.21
N VAL A 86 -3.70 2.56 -8.21
CA VAL A 86 -4.38 3.70 -7.56
C VAL A 86 -4.62 4.77 -8.62
N PRO A 87 -5.88 5.21 -8.79
CA PRO A 87 -6.18 6.17 -9.87
C PRO A 87 -5.40 7.47 -9.70
N PRO A 88 -4.65 7.91 -10.73
CA PRO A 88 -3.91 9.18 -10.63
C PRO A 88 -4.80 10.39 -10.38
N SER A 89 -6.05 10.35 -10.83
CA SER A 89 -7.05 11.41 -10.60
C SER A 89 -7.38 11.61 -9.12
N LEU A 90 -7.13 10.59 -8.27
CA LEU A 90 -7.28 10.75 -6.82
C LEU A 90 -6.38 11.89 -6.31
N PHE A 91 -5.12 11.90 -6.72
CA PHE A 91 -4.13 12.86 -6.24
C PHE A 91 -4.28 14.26 -6.87
N LYS A 92 -5.16 14.40 -7.86
CA LYS A 92 -5.48 15.69 -8.47
C LYS A 92 -6.31 16.56 -7.51
N ASN A 93 -7.26 15.95 -6.82
CA ASN A 93 -8.18 16.64 -5.92
C ASN A 93 -7.84 16.43 -4.43
N PHE A 94 -6.92 15.51 -4.14
CA PHE A 94 -6.48 15.16 -2.79
C PHE A 94 -4.97 15.39 -2.71
N ASP A 95 -4.56 16.62 -2.49
CA ASP A 95 -3.17 17.04 -2.56
C ASP A 95 -2.38 16.81 -1.25
N ASP A 96 -3.04 16.42 -0.15
CA ASP A 96 -2.39 16.20 1.16
C ASP A 96 -2.76 14.85 1.79
N ILE A 97 -2.86 13.78 0.97
CA ILE A 97 -3.06 12.43 1.53
C ILE A 97 -1.79 11.98 2.24
N ARG A 98 -1.92 11.63 3.52
CA ARG A 98 -0.83 11.13 4.37
C ARG A 98 -0.96 9.63 4.64
N GLU A 99 -2.18 9.11 4.77
CA GLU A 99 -2.43 7.67 4.93
C GLU A 99 -3.33 7.18 3.81
N LEU A 100 -2.91 6.09 3.17
CA LEU A 100 -3.66 5.47 2.07
C LEU A 100 -3.90 4.00 2.38
N TYR A 101 -5.17 3.60 2.42
CA TYR A 101 -5.57 2.22 2.66
C TYR A 101 -6.20 1.66 1.38
N VAL A 102 -5.50 0.73 0.75
CA VAL A 102 -5.90 0.08 -0.51
C VAL A 102 -5.70 -1.44 -0.44
N ARG A 103 -6.02 -2.02 0.72
CA ARG A 103 -5.92 -3.46 0.90
C ARG A 103 -6.99 -4.17 0.07
N ARG A 104 -6.62 -5.30 -0.54
CA ARG A 104 -7.53 -6.19 -1.29
C ARG A 104 -8.28 -5.48 -2.42
N CYS A 105 -7.61 -4.53 -3.09
CA CYS A 105 -8.16 -3.78 -4.22
C CYS A 105 -7.73 -4.31 -5.59
N SER A 106 -7.11 -5.51 -5.63
CA SER A 106 -6.60 -6.14 -6.86
C SER A 106 -5.50 -5.35 -7.57
N LEU A 107 -4.78 -4.50 -6.83
CA LEU A 107 -3.66 -3.71 -7.38
C LEU A 107 -2.59 -4.62 -7.98
N GLU A 108 -2.11 -4.27 -9.17
CA GLU A 108 -0.99 -4.95 -9.86
C GLU A 108 0.30 -4.15 -9.73
N SER A 109 0.20 -2.85 -9.52
CA SER A 109 1.34 -1.98 -9.27
C SER A 109 0.97 -0.92 -8.23
N LEU A 110 2.00 -0.38 -7.55
CA LEU A 110 1.81 0.66 -6.54
C LEU A 110 2.80 1.78 -6.79
N LYS A 111 2.29 3.00 -6.94
CA LYS A 111 3.11 4.21 -6.98
C LYS A 111 2.91 4.97 -5.66
N ILE A 112 4.01 5.24 -4.96
CA ILE A 112 4.00 5.98 -3.70
C ILE A 112 4.37 7.42 -3.97
N THR A 113 3.48 8.34 -3.65
CA THR A 113 3.67 9.78 -3.86
C THR A 113 4.37 10.42 -2.66
N ARG A 114 4.92 11.63 -2.88
CA ARG A 114 5.84 12.30 -1.96
C ARG A 114 5.30 12.63 -0.57
N LEU A 115 3.98 12.73 -0.41
CA LEU A 115 3.39 13.13 0.88
C LEU A 115 2.88 11.96 1.72
N LEU A 116 2.84 10.75 1.14
CA LEU A 116 2.35 9.57 1.85
C LEU A 116 3.30 9.21 3.00
N GLU A 117 2.74 9.08 4.18
CA GLU A 117 3.44 8.66 5.38
C GLU A 117 3.16 7.19 5.73
N LYS A 118 1.92 6.73 5.46
CA LYS A 118 1.52 5.34 5.72
C LYS A 118 0.74 4.78 4.53
N VAL A 119 1.11 3.58 4.09
CA VAL A 119 0.45 2.91 2.98
C VAL A 119 0.11 1.46 3.38
N TYR A 120 -1.17 1.13 3.34
CA TYR A 120 -1.69 -0.21 3.62
C TYR A 120 -2.17 -0.83 2.30
N ALA A 121 -1.30 -1.63 1.68
CA ALA A 121 -1.56 -2.21 0.36
C ALA A 121 -1.45 -3.74 0.36
N GLY A 122 -1.73 -4.38 1.50
CA GLY A 122 -1.70 -5.83 1.62
C GLY A 122 -2.83 -6.52 0.85
N GLY A 123 -2.63 -7.80 0.53
CA GLY A 123 -3.64 -8.64 -0.12
C GLY A 123 -3.93 -8.24 -1.56
N ASN A 124 -2.95 -7.76 -2.28
CA ASN A 124 -3.08 -7.37 -3.68
C ASN A 124 -2.26 -8.29 -4.60
N ARG A 125 -1.98 -7.86 -5.83
CA ARG A 125 -1.17 -8.59 -6.81
C ARG A 125 0.07 -7.77 -7.21
N ILE A 126 0.55 -6.90 -6.31
CA ILE A 126 1.63 -5.95 -6.58
C ILE A 126 2.92 -6.72 -6.84
N ALA A 127 3.48 -6.55 -8.04
CA ALA A 127 4.77 -7.12 -8.42
C ALA A 127 5.93 -6.15 -8.23
N SER A 128 5.66 -4.85 -8.27
CA SER A 128 6.68 -3.81 -8.12
C SER A 128 6.09 -2.54 -7.50
N VAL A 129 6.97 -1.79 -6.82
CA VAL A 129 6.61 -0.51 -6.22
C VAL A 129 7.47 0.59 -6.87
N GLN A 130 6.83 1.69 -7.21
CA GLN A 130 7.49 2.89 -7.75
C GLN A 130 7.42 4.02 -6.73
N LEU A 131 8.50 4.78 -6.60
CA LEU A 131 8.55 5.95 -5.73
C LEU A 131 8.55 7.21 -6.60
N ASP A 132 7.70 8.15 -6.26
CA ASP A 132 7.61 9.43 -6.98
C ASP A 132 8.43 10.49 -6.26
N GLY A 133 9.41 11.05 -6.95
CA GLY A 133 10.23 12.15 -6.43
C GLY A 133 10.83 11.85 -5.06
N ASN A 134 10.50 12.67 -4.08
CA ASN A 134 11.04 12.59 -2.72
C ASN A 134 10.16 11.74 -1.76
N ALA A 135 9.38 10.80 -2.28
CA ALA A 135 8.55 9.91 -1.47
C ALA A 135 9.36 9.15 -0.41
N SER A 136 10.65 8.91 -0.67
CA SER A 136 11.54 8.23 0.26
C SER A 136 11.71 8.98 1.59
N ASN A 137 11.50 10.29 1.63
CA ASN A 137 11.72 11.11 2.82
C ASN A 137 10.48 11.24 3.71
N SER A 138 9.30 10.90 3.22
CA SER A 138 8.05 11.03 3.97
C SER A 138 7.51 9.69 4.49
N LEU A 139 7.73 8.62 3.74
CA LEU A 139 7.11 7.32 4.03
C LEU A 139 7.69 6.69 5.30
N ARG A 140 6.81 6.41 6.28
CA ARG A 140 7.18 5.83 7.58
C ARG A 140 6.71 4.40 7.75
N GLU A 141 5.53 4.07 7.21
CA GLU A 141 4.99 2.71 7.36
C GLU A 141 4.50 2.19 6.01
N LEU A 142 4.94 0.99 5.64
CA LEU A 142 4.57 0.36 4.37
C LEU A 142 4.19 -1.09 4.61
N TYR A 143 2.94 -1.43 4.29
CA TYR A 143 2.37 -2.77 4.46
C TYR A 143 2.06 -3.34 3.07
N LEU A 144 2.84 -4.35 2.69
CA LEU A 144 2.74 -5.01 1.38
C LEU A 144 2.54 -6.52 1.53
N ASP A 145 2.01 -6.95 2.67
CA ASP A 145 1.75 -8.37 2.94
C ASP A 145 0.83 -8.98 1.88
N GLY A 146 1.05 -10.25 1.56
CA GLY A 146 0.18 -10.98 0.62
C GLY A 146 0.17 -10.40 -0.79
N ASN A 147 1.33 -10.13 -1.33
CA ASN A 147 1.50 -9.60 -2.70
C ASN A 147 2.37 -10.53 -3.54
N ARG A 148 2.85 -10.06 -4.70
CA ARG A 148 3.64 -10.83 -5.67
C ARG A 148 4.98 -10.17 -5.97
N LEU A 149 5.56 -9.50 -4.96
CA LEU A 149 6.84 -8.81 -5.12
C LEU A 149 7.95 -9.76 -5.57
N GLN A 150 8.72 -9.34 -6.56
CA GLN A 150 9.82 -10.14 -7.13
C GLN A 150 11.19 -9.60 -6.73
N GLY A 151 11.25 -8.50 -5.99
CA GLY A 151 12.48 -7.89 -5.51
C GLY A 151 12.18 -6.65 -4.69
N LEU A 152 13.23 -6.09 -4.10
CA LEU A 152 13.13 -4.97 -3.17
C LEU A 152 13.52 -3.60 -3.72
N UNK A 153 13.89 -3.56 -4.76
CA UNK A 153 14.28 -2.61 -5.36
C UNK A 153 14.26 -1.38 -4.77
N ASN A 154 13.29 -0.68 -5.12
CA ASN A 154 13.11 0.69 -4.64
C ASN A 154 12.85 0.76 -3.13
N LEU A 155 12.41 -0.33 -2.54
CA LEU A 155 12.00 -0.38 -1.13
C LEU A 155 13.16 -0.26 -0.15
N THR A 156 14.39 -0.44 -0.60
CA THR A 156 15.57 -0.35 0.26
C THR A 156 16.17 1.06 0.33
N ASN A 157 15.60 2.01 -0.41
CA ASN A 157 16.06 3.40 -0.39
C ASN A 157 15.02 4.31 0.26
N LEU A 158 14.58 3.94 1.47
CA LEU A 158 13.55 4.63 2.23
C LEU A 158 14.07 4.99 3.62
N PRO A 159 14.92 6.03 3.74
CA PRO A 159 15.60 6.33 5.00
C PRO A 159 14.66 6.76 6.14
N ALA A 160 13.47 7.23 5.82
CA ALA A 160 12.47 7.62 6.83
C ALA A 160 11.62 6.43 7.30
N LEU A 161 11.76 5.25 6.66
CA LEU A 161 10.85 4.13 6.91
C LEU A 161 11.10 3.51 8.28
N GLU A 162 10.04 3.34 9.03
CA GLU A 162 10.02 2.82 10.39
C GLU A 162 9.46 1.38 10.44
N VAL A 163 8.49 1.08 9.57
CA VAL A 163 7.83 -0.22 9.51
C VAL A 163 7.77 -0.71 8.06
N LEU A 164 8.25 -1.93 7.83
CA LEU A 164 8.15 -2.60 6.52
C LEU A 164 7.61 -4.01 6.74
N VAL A 165 6.42 -4.27 6.18
CA VAL A 165 5.78 -5.59 6.26
C VAL A 165 5.69 -6.17 4.85
N LEU A 166 6.43 -7.27 4.65
CA LEU A 166 6.52 -7.98 3.37
C LEU A 166 6.02 -9.42 3.49
N GLU A 167 5.39 -9.77 4.60
CA GLU A 167 4.86 -11.10 4.87
C GLU A 167 4.11 -11.67 3.66
N ASN A 168 4.29 -12.96 3.39
CA ASN A 168 3.56 -13.69 2.35
C ASN A 168 3.74 -13.08 0.95
N ASN A 169 5.01 -12.88 0.58
CA ASN A 169 5.44 -12.52 -0.77
C ASN A 169 6.38 -13.62 -1.29
N PRO A 170 5.85 -14.80 -1.66
CA PRO A 170 6.69 -15.98 -1.89
C PRO A 170 7.64 -15.89 -3.08
N LEU A 171 7.46 -14.91 -3.96
CA LEU A 171 8.35 -14.70 -5.11
C LEU A 171 9.57 -13.84 -4.76
N LEU A 172 9.63 -13.25 -3.55
CA LEU A 172 10.79 -12.48 -3.10
C LEU A 172 12.03 -13.34 -2.94
N GLY A 173 11.87 -14.53 -2.33
CA GLY A 173 12.99 -15.45 -2.15
C GLY A 173 14.06 -14.92 -1.20
N ASN A 174 15.31 -15.18 -1.54
CA ASN A 174 16.46 -14.81 -0.72
C ASN A 174 16.73 -13.31 -0.78
N VAL A 175 16.74 -12.67 0.37
CA VAL A 175 16.92 -11.23 0.51
C VAL A 175 18.34 -10.91 0.98
N ASP A 176 18.96 -9.94 0.35
CA ASP A 176 20.26 -9.41 0.76
C ASP A 176 20.05 -8.38 1.88
N PHE A 177 20.45 -8.74 3.09
CA PHE A 177 20.28 -7.86 4.25
C PHE A 177 21.13 -6.58 4.16
N GLY A 178 22.22 -6.60 3.40
CA GLY A 178 23.00 -5.39 3.14
C GLY A 178 22.21 -4.26 2.52
N GLN A 179 21.12 -4.60 1.84
CA GLN A 179 20.24 -3.60 1.21
C GLN A 179 19.52 -2.72 2.23
N PHE A 180 19.27 -3.21 3.44
CA PHE A 180 18.55 -2.44 4.46
C PHE A 180 19.43 -1.42 5.18
N GLY A 181 20.73 -1.37 4.92
CA GLY A 181 21.68 -0.55 5.67
C GLY A 181 21.45 0.97 5.62
N ARG A 182 20.58 1.45 4.72
CA ARG A 182 20.21 2.87 4.65
C ARG A 182 18.92 3.20 5.40
N MET A 183 18.22 2.18 5.93
CA MET A 183 16.94 2.34 6.59
C MET A 183 17.14 2.50 8.09
N GLU A 184 17.76 3.62 8.47
CA GLU A 184 18.26 3.85 9.84
C GLU A 184 17.16 3.93 10.90
N ARG A 185 15.92 4.23 10.48
CA ARG A 185 14.77 4.35 11.39
C ARG A 185 13.93 3.07 11.47
N LEU A 186 14.33 2.03 10.74
CA LEU A 186 13.53 0.81 10.65
C LEU A 186 13.56 0.06 11.98
N TRP A 187 12.41 0.01 12.68
CA TRP A 187 12.31 -0.72 13.93
C TRP A 187 11.54 -2.04 13.77
N LYS A 188 10.71 -2.17 12.71
CA LYS A 188 9.99 -3.41 12.42
C LYS A 188 10.21 -3.83 10.97
N LEU A 189 10.71 -5.06 10.78
CA LEU A 189 10.87 -5.69 9.47
C LEU A 189 10.24 -7.07 9.51
N ASP A 190 9.23 -7.29 8.68
CA ASP A 190 8.51 -8.54 8.62
C ASP A 190 8.76 -9.21 7.26
N LEU A 191 9.47 -10.34 7.31
CA LEU A 191 9.85 -11.15 6.14
C LEU A 191 9.28 -12.58 6.29
N GLU A 192 8.17 -12.73 7.01
CA GLU A 192 7.52 -14.03 7.17
C GLU A 192 7.05 -14.55 5.79
N ARG A 193 7.29 -15.82 5.54
CA ARG A 193 6.75 -16.54 4.37
C ARG A 193 7.06 -15.85 3.04
N ILE A 194 8.33 -15.43 2.84
CA ILE A 194 8.77 -14.84 1.56
C ILE A 194 9.52 -15.82 0.67
N GLY A 195 9.66 -17.09 1.10
CA GLY A 195 10.38 -18.13 0.34
C GLY A 195 11.89 -18.11 0.53
N MET A 196 12.36 -17.55 1.65
CA MET A 196 13.80 -17.42 1.93
C MET A 196 14.39 -18.76 2.39
N SER A 197 15.49 -19.22 1.76
CA SER A 197 16.23 -20.42 2.17
C SER A 197 17.57 -20.09 2.81
N ARG A 198 18.07 -18.87 2.58
CA ARG A 198 19.33 -18.40 3.16
C ARG A 198 19.32 -16.88 3.27
N ILE A 199 20.11 -16.35 4.18
CA ILE A 199 20.39 -14.93 4.28
C ILE A 199 21.73 -14.70 3.60
N SER A 200 21.73 -13.91 2.53
CA SER A 200 22.96 -13.48 1.87
C SER A 200 23.35 -12.12 2.41
N ASN A 201 24.61 -11.92 2.64
CA ASN A 201 25.23 -10.69 3.16
C ASN A 201 24.57 -10.20 4.47
N GLY A 202 25.40 -9.98 5.46
CA GLY A 202 24.97 -9.34 6.69
C GLY A 202 24.89 -7.83 6.53
N LEU A 203 24.35 -7.18 7.53
CA LEU A 203 24.31 -5.73 7.60
C LEU A 203 25.74 -5.17 7.68
N LYS A 204 26.07 -4.24 6.80
CA LYS A 204 27.34 -3.53 6.85
C LYS A 204 27.35 -2.44 7.93
N ARG A 205 26.16 -2.01 8.35
CA ARG A 205 25.92 -1.06 9.44
C ARG A 205 24.76 -1.59 10.25
N PRO A 206 24.72 -1.36 11.57
CA PRO A 206 23.62 -1.81 12.37
C PRO A 206 22.32 -1.08 11.97
N LEU A 207 21.23 -1.81 12.00
CA LEU A 207 19.90 -1.19 12.06
C LEU A 207 19.64 -0.88 13.54
N ALA A 208 20.14 0.26 14.00
CA ALA A 208 20.21 0.58 15.42
C ALA A 208 18.81 0.62 16.08
N GLU A 209 17.78 0.94 15.31
CA GLU A 209 16.41 1.00 15.80
C GLU A 209 15.65 -0.32 15.64
N LEU A 210 16.23 -1.35 14.97
CA LEU A 210 15.52 -2.60 14.69
C LEU A 210 15.21 -3.35 16.00
N ARG A 211 13.93 -3.49 16.33
CA ARG A 211 13.44 -4.15 17.54
C ARG A 211 12.62 -5.39 17.23
N ARG A 212 12.08 -5.48 16.02
CA ARG A 212 11.27 -6.61 15.60
C ARG A 212 11.66 -7.06 14.21
N LEU A 213 12.16 -8.29 14.13
CA LEU A 213 12.49 -8.96 12.87
C LEU A 213 11.75 -10.29 12.85
N ASP A 214 10.86 -10.48 11.87
CA ASP A 214 10.19 -11.74 11.69
C ASP A 214 10.74 -12.44 10.45
N LEU A 215 11.28 -13.64 10.64
CA LEU A 215 11.82 -14.51 9.59
C LEU A 215 11.08 -15.85 9.56
N SER A 216 9.99 -15.97 10.30
CA SER A 216 9.28 -17.24 10.46
C SER A 216 8.68 -17.72 9.15
N ASN A 217 8.34 -19.02 9.13
CA ASN A 217 7.69 -19.66 7.97
C ASN A 217 8.48 -19.51 6.65
N ASN A 218 9.81 -19.50 6.77
CA ASN A 218 10.74 -19.57 5.65
C ASN A 218 11.46 -20.93 5.68
N ALA A 219 12.35 -21.18 4.71
CA ALA A 219 13.11 -22.44 4.63
C ALA A 219 14.54 -22.29 5.17
N LEU A 220 14.75 -21.35 6.11
CA LEU A 220 16.06 -21.10 6.70
C LEU A 220 16.47 -22.27 7.60
N THR A 221 17.67 -22.79 7.36
CA THR A 221 18.24 -23.87 8.19
C THR A 221 19.08 -23.34 9.36
N TYR A 222 19.61 -22.12 9.21
CA TYR A 222 20.34 -21.46 10.28
C TYR A 222 20.31 -19.94 10.08
N VAL A 223 20.47 -19.21 11.18
CA VAL A 223 20.63 -17.75 11.17
C VAL A 223 21.86 -17.42 12.02
N HIS A 224 22.80 -16.71 11.43
CA HIS A 224 24.02 -16.35 12.11
C HIS A 224 23.82 -15.03 12.86
N VAL A 225 23.84 -15.06 14.18
CA VAL A 225 23.59 -13.87 15.02
C VAL A 225 24.53 -12.72 14.69
N ARG A 226 25.76 -13.02 14.28
CA ARG A 226 26.75 -12.00 13.89
C ARG A 226 26.30 -11.15 12.70
N MET A 227 25.31 -11.59 11.91
CA MET A 227 24.80 -10.82 10.79
C MET A 227 24.07 -9.54 11.25
N PHE A 228 23.67 -9.51 12.53
CA PHE A 228 22.92 -8.40 13.11
C PHE A 228 23.74 -7.62 14.15
N ARG A 229 24.99 -8.02 14.38
CA ARG A 229 25.92 -7.32 15.26
C ARG A 229 26.88 -6.46 14.45
N THR A 230 27.23 -5.34 14.98
CA THR A 230 28.32 -4.47 14.52
C THR A 230 29.34 -4.31 15.60
#